data_33c53337f050a1d8f12fe22cb266fc05
#
_entry.id   33c53337f050a1d8f12fe22cb266fc05
#
_cell.length_a   1.000
_cell.length_b   1.000
_cell.length_c   1.000
_cell.angle_alpha   90.00
_cell.angle_beta   90.00
_cell.angle_gamma   90.00
#
_symmetry.space_group_name_H-M   'P 1'
#
loop_
_entity.id
_entity.type
_entity.pdbx_description
1 polymer ?
#
loop_
_entity_poly.entity_id
_entity_poly.type
_entity_poly.pdbx_seq_one_letter_code
_entity_poly.pdbx_strand_id
1 'polypeptide(L)'
;MNICTSHNIGCAGNFEFSKQKIDRAVSGNRLLSMEIELSLRCNFRCSYCYVPHDAYFDNELSLDEIFEVIIQAKALGAGKIILLGGEPSIYPHIREVIEFLKSHHLETEIFTNGTGITPDFSRELRAAGVRVVLKMNSFDEARQDALAGKKGAFHIIHNALGNLKAAGYPAKDAFLALSTIICRQNRDELINLWTWIRDNNMAPYFEIITPQGQAKNNTSLELSPLELKVVFEEICAVDRERYGIEWDPQPPLMGNQCMRHQFSCTVTSIGNVQPCVGITKSIGNIRETRLKDILDHSRELRLLKNHRQTIKGYCRTCEKNDICYGCRGAAFQVTGDLLASDPLCWRNPDNLKPKI
;
A
#
# COMPACT_ATOMS: atom_id res chain seq x y z
N MET A 1 0.83 -28.61 -7.30
CA MET A 1 0.33 -27.24 -7.03
C MET A 1 1.16 -26.65 -5.92
N ASN A 2 2.19 -25.86 -6.24
CA ASN A 2 2.92 -25.11 -5.23
C ASN A 2 2.10 -23.88 -4.91
N ILE A 3 1.19 -24.02 -3.93
CA ILE A 3 0.55 -22.90 -3.28
C ILE A 3 1.69 -22.07 -2.69
N CYS A 4 1.67 -20.76 -2.94
CA CYS A 4 2.61 -19.81 -2.37
C CYS A 4 2.64 -20.00 -0.85
N THR A 5 3.53 -20.83 -0.36
CA THR A 5 3.70 -21.05 1.07
C THR A 5 4.48 -19.86 1.63
N SER A 6 4.22 -19.49 2.87
CA SER A 6 4.81 -18.36 3.62
C SER A 6 6.34 -18.36 3.70
N HIS A 7 7.03 -19.23 2.96
CA HIS A 7 8.47 -19.43 2.99
C HIS A 7 9.19 -19.04 1.69
N ASN A 8 8.46 -18.71 0.60
CA ASN A 8 9.10 -18.26 -0.64
C ASN A 8 9.29 -16.75 -0.61
N ILE A 9 10.53 -16.31 -0.47
CA ILE A 9 10.97 -14.94 -0.70
C ILE A 9 10.48 -14.53 -2.10
N GLY A 10 9.79 -13.40 -2.20
CA GLY A 10 9.28 -12.91 -3.49
C GLY A 10 7.83 -13.25 -3.83
N CYS A 11 7.11 -13.99 -2.99
CA CYS A 11 5.67 -14.14 -3.14
C CYS A 11 4.91 -12.88 -2.74
N ALA A 12 3.94 -12.44 -3.56
CA ALA A 12 3.06 -11.31 -3.21
C ALA A 12 2.32 -11.55 -1.87
N GLY A 13 2.05 -12.82 -1.51
CA GLY A 13 1.48 -13.21 -0.22
C GLY A 13 2.30 -12.83 1.02
N ASN A 14 3.56 -12.40 0.85
CA ASN A 14 4.39 -11.93 1.97
C ASN A 14 4.02 -10.52 2.46
N PHE A 15 3.20 -9.76 1.73
CA PHE A 15 2.70 -8.47 2.19
C PHE A 15 1.51 -8.60 3.13
N GLU A 16 0.68 -9.59 2.91
CA GLU A 16 -0.57 -9.76 3.62
C GLU A 16 -0.50 -10.95 4.58
N PHE A 17 -1.52 -11.05 5.39
CA PHE A 17 -1.67 -12.14 6.35
C PHE A 17 -2.28 -13.37 5.66
N SER A 18 -2.02 -14.55 6.20
CA SER A 18 -2.69 -15.76 5.73
C SER A 18 -4.22 -15.64 5.89
N LYS A 19 -4.97 -16.25 4.97
CA LYS A 19 -6.44 -16.26 5.03
C LYS A 19 -6.96 -16.66 6.42
N GLN A 20 -6.35 -17.66 7.04
CA GLN A 20 -6.74 -18.10 8.39
C GLN A 20 -6.55 -17.02 9.46
N LYS A 21 -5.47 -16.21 9.38
CA LYS A 21 -5.28 -15.06 10.28
C LYS A 21 -6.33 -13.99 10.04
N ILE A 22 -6.62 -13.69 8.77
CA ILE A 22 -7.65 -12.71 8.39
C ILE A 22 -9.01 -13.15 8.91
N ASP A 23 -9.44 -14.39 8.65
CA ASP A 23 -10.74 -14.91 9.08
C ASP A 23 -10.91 -14.85 10.61
N ARG A 24 -9.85 -15.17 11.36
CA ARG A 24 -9.85 -15.04 12.83
C ARG A 24 -9.93 -13.59 13.31
N ALA A 25 -9.25 -12.68 12.64
CA ALA A 25 -9.30 -11.26 13.00
C ALA A 25 -10.68 -10.68 12.71
N VAL A 26 -11.24 -11.00 11.55
CA VAL A 26 -12.59 -10.55 11.15
C VAL A 26 -13.66 -11.06 12.13
N SER A 27 -13.64 -12.36 12.45
CA SER A 27 -14.60 -12.95 13.42
C SER A 27 -14.45 -12.39 14.83
N GLY A 28 -13.23 -12.06 15.23
CA GLY A 28 -12.93 -11.46 16.54
C GLY A 28 -13.01 -9.94 16.58
N ASN A 29 -13.39 -9.27 15.49
CA ASN A 29 -13.35 -7.81 15.31
C ASN A 29 -12.01 -7.18 15.72
N ARG A 30 -10.90 -7.81 15.33
CA ARG A 30 -9.53 -7.41 15.69
C ARG A 30 -8.78 -6.83 14.50
N LEU A 31 -7.83 -5.95 14.80
CA LEU A 31 -6.82 -5.51 13.83
C LEU A 31 -5.73 -6.58 13.66
N LEU A 32 -5.14 -6.64 12.47
CA LEU A 32 -3.86 -7.32 12.22
C LEU A 32 -2.75 -6.32 11.94
N SER A 33 -3.11 -5.17 11.39
CA SER A 33 -2.17 -4.08 11.11
C SER A 33 -2.84 -2.71 11.27
N MET A 34 -2.01 -1.68 11.37
CA MET A 34 -2.42 -0.28 11.25
C MET A 34 -1.41 0.43 10.36
N GLU A 35 -1.92 1.24 9.43
CA GLU A 35 -1.12 2.20 8.69
C GLU A 35 -1.10 3.52 9.44
N ILE A 36 0.05 4.19 9.49
CA ILE A 36 0.17 5.51 10.11
C ILE A 36 0.99 6.46 9.25
N GLU A 37 0.47 7.64 8.99
CA GLU A 37 1.21 8.74 8.39
C GLU A 37 1.94 9.50 9.49
N LEU A 38 3.28 9.40 9.52
CA LEU A 38 4.09 10.09 10.53
C LEU A 38 4.11 11.60 10.31
N SER A 39 4.12 12.03 9.04
CA SER A 39 4.09 13.41 8.58
C SER A 39 3.75 13.43 7.10
N LEU A 40 3.20 14.50 6.57
CA LEU A 40 3.00 14.68 5.12
C LEU A 40 4.21 15.32 4.42
N ARG A 41 5.28 15.64 5.14
CA ARG A 41 6.50 16.22 4.57
C ARG A 41 7.20 15.21 3.67
N CYS A 42 7.50 15.65 2.44
CA CYS A 42 8.22 14.85 1.46
C CYS A 42 9.14 15.74 0.64
N ASN A 43 10.29 15.21 0.26
CA ASN A 43 11.26 15.88 -0.59
C ASN A 43 11.08 15.55 -2.08
N PHE A 44 10.14 14.67 -2.43
CA PHE A 44 9.68 14.40 -3.80
C PHE A 44 8.33 15.09 -4.07
N ARG A 45 7.98 15.23 -5.36
CA ARG A 45 6.70 15.77 -5.82
C ARG A 45 6.08 14.85 -6.87
N CYS A 46 5.90 13.58 -6.49
CA CYS A 46 5.44 12.54 -7.40
C CYS A 46 4.10 12.93 -8.05
N SER A 47 4.05 12.77 -9.38
CA SER A 47 2.86 13.10 -10.18
C SER A 47 1.65 12.20 -9.87
N TYR A 48 1.87 11.07 -9.24
CA TYR A 48 0.88 10.07 -8.84
C TYR A 48 0.60 10.03 -7.33
N CYS A 49 1.13 10.99 -6.56
CA CYS A 49 1.06 10.96 -5.09
C CYS A 49 -0.40 11.03 -4.61
N TYR A 50 -0.74 10.21 -3.62
CA TYR A 50 -2.04 10.29 -2.95
C TYR A 50 -2.14 11.49 -2.01
N VAL A 51 -1.00 12.07 -1.60
CA VAL A 51 -0.93 13.30 -0.82
C VAL A 51 -0.97 14.50 -1.77
N PRO A 52 -1.88 15.47 -1.57
CA PRO A 52 -1.85 16.73 -2.31
C PRO A 52 -0.55 17.50 -2.05
N HIS A 53 0.00 18.15 -3.09
CA HIS A 53 1.25 18.92 -2.94
C HIS A 53 1.10 20.19 -2.07
N ASP A 54 -0.12 20.64 -1.88
CA ASP A 54 -0.52 21.77 -1.03
C ASP A 54 -1.04 21.33 0.35
N ALA A 55 -0.81 20.06 0.74
CA ALA A 55 -1.22 19.55 2.03
C ALA A 55 -0.59 20.36 3.17
N TYR A 56 -1.42 20.76 4.12
CA TYR A 56 -0.98 21.50 5.29
C TYR A 56 -0.36 20.55 6.32
N PHE A 57 0.70 21.05 6.98
CA PHE A 57 1.45 20.32 8.01
C PHE A 57 1.14 20.83 9.43
N ASP A 58 0.26 21.81 9.54
CA ASP A 58 -0.15 22.32 10.84
C ASP A 58 -0.94 21.26 11.60
N ASN A 59 -0.66 21.16 12.89
CA ASN A 59 -1.35 20.24 13.78
C ASN A 59 -1.09 18.73 13.52
N GLU A 60 0.08 18.37 12.97
CA GLU A 60 0.50 16.95 12.91
C GLU A 60 0.60 16.34 14.32
N LEU A 61 0.47 15.02 14.40
CA LEU A 61 0.60 14.28 15.66
C LEU A 61 1.99 14.47 16.27
N SER A 62 2.05 14.71 17.57
CA SER A 62 3.29 14.63 18.33
C SER A 62 3.78 13.19 18.43
N LEU A 63 5.05 13.02 18.81
CA LEU A 63 5.63 11.69 19.01
C LEU A 63 4.86 10.89 20.07
N ASP A 64 4.42 11.53 21.14
CA ASP A 64 3.64 10.90 22.21
C ASP A 64 2.26 10.44 21.70
N GLU A 65 1.59 11.24 20.88
CA GLU A 65 0.31 10.86 20.27
C GLU A 65 0.48 9.69 19.29
N ILE A 66 1.60 9.64 18.53
CA ILE A 66 1.95 8.51 17.67
C ILE A 66 2.14 7.24 18.51
N PHE A 67 2.89 7.31 19.60
CA PHE A 67 3.10 6.18 20.49
C PHE A 67 1.80 5.70 21.14
N GLU A 68 0.97 6.62 21.59
CA GLU A 68 -0.33 6.29 22.21
C GLU A 68 -1.23 5.54 21.22
N VAL A 69 -1.37 6.00 19.98
CA VAL A 69 -2.22 5.31 19.00
C VAL A 69 -1.65 3.96 18.57
N ILE A 70 -0.33 3.79 18.53
CA ILE A 70 0.32 2.49 18.30
C ILE A 70 -0.04 1.51 19.41
N ILE A 71 -0.01 1.93 20.68
CA ILE A 71 -0.40 1.10 21.81
C ILE A 71 -1.89 0.72 21.74
N GLN A 72 -2.75 1.69 21.38
CA GLN A 72 -4.17 1.39 21.16
C GLN A 72 -4.38 0.35 20.05
N ALA A 73 -3.68 0.48 18.91
CA ALA A 73 -3.76 -0.49 17.83
C ALA A 73 -3.27 -1.88 18.25
N LYS A 74 -2.16 -1.96 19.00
CA LYS A 74 -1.64 -3.21 19.59
C LYS A 74 -2.67 -3.87 20.49
N ALA A 75 -3.31 -3.11 21.38
CA ALA A 75 -4.36 -3.61 22.27
C ALA A 75 -5.56 -4.20 21.49
N LEU A 76 -5.84 -3.66 20.29
CA LEU A 76 -6.86 -4.17 19.37
C LEU A 76 -6.38 -5.38 18.54
N GLY A 77 -5.13 -5.78 18.66
CA GLY A 77 -4.58 -6.98 18.04
C GLY A 77 -3.65 -6.72 16.87
N ALA A 78 -3.36 -5.47 16.53
CA ALA A 78 -2.38 -5.16 15.49
C ALA A 78 -1.01 -5.73 15.87
N GLY A 79 -0.49 -6.62 15.04
CA GLY A 79 0.87 -7.16 15.15
C GLY A 79 1.86 -6.47 14.22
N LYS A 80 1.37 -5.65 13.28
CA LYS A 80 2.18 -4.93 12.31
C LYS A 80 1.76 -3.47 12.21
N ILE A 81 2.75 -2.57 12.19
CA ILE A 81 2.55 -1.14 11.92
C ILE A 81 3.26 -0.78 10.61
N ILE A 82 2.53 -0.11 9.73
CA ILE A 82 3.01 0.30 8.41
C ILE A 82 3.21 1.81 8.45
N LEU A 83 4.47 2.23 8.27
CA LEU A 83 4.86 3.63 8.31
C LEU A 83 4.71 4.25 6.92
N LEU A 84 3.84 5.23 6.83
CA LEU A 84 3.48 5.98 5.64
C LEU A 84 3.65 7.49 5.86
N GLY A 85 3.14 8.26 4.91
CA GLY A 85 3.05 9.72 4.95
C GLY A 85 3.62 10.36 3.70
N GLY A 86 4.36 11.46 3.86
CA GLY A 86 5.19 12.03 2.82
C GLY A 86 6.39 11.12 2.55
N GLU A 87 7.49 11.32 3.30
CA GLU A 87 8.65 10.39 3.27
C GLU A 87 9.06 10.02 4.70
N PRO A 88 8.71 8.81 5.17
CA PRO A 88 9.00 8.40 6.55
C PRO A 88 10.50 8.39 6.91
N SER A 89 11.39 8.08 5.96
CA SER A 89 12.84 7.99 6.25
C SER A 89 13.50 9.36 6.57
N ILE A 90 12.81 10.46 6.30
CA ILE A 90 13.26 11.82 6.70
C ILE A 90 12.45 12.39 7.87
N TYR A 91 11.53 11.62 8.45
CA TYR A 91 10.83 12.04 9.67
C TYR A 91 11.84 12.19 10.82
N PRO A 92 11.88 13.33 11.51
CA PRO A 92 12.93 13.61 12.51
C PRO A 92 13.07 12.53 13.59
N HIS A 93 11.96 11.93 14.00
CA HIS A 93 11.89 10.94 15.08
C HIS A 93 11.73 9.49 14.54
N ILE A 94 12.14 9.21 13.31
CA ILE A 94 11.95 7.87 12.70
C ILE A 94 12.64 6.77 13.51
N ARG A 95 13.82 7.05 14.08
CA ARG A 95 14.56 6.08 14.89
C ARG A 95 13.86 5.76 16.20
N GLU A 96 13.33 6.78 16.88
CA GLU A 96 12.54 6.63 18.11
C GLU A 96 11.28 5.80 17.84
N VAL A 97 10.59 6.04 16.71
CA VAL A 97 9.41 5.25 16.31
C VAL A 97 9.77 3.79 16.07
N ILE A 98 10.86 3.51 15.33
CA ILE A 98 11.30 2.12 15.06
C ILE A 98 11.71 1.40 16.35
N GLU A 99 12.45 2.05 17.24
CA GLU A 99 12.85 1.45 18.52
C GLU A 99 11.64 1.21 19.42
N PHE A 100 10.67 2.13 19.43
CA PHE A 100 9.42 1.95 20.15
C PHE A 100 8.64 0.74 19.64
N LEU A 101 8.49 0.59 18.31
CA LEU A 101 7.81 -0.55 17.71
C LEU A 101 8.52 -1.87 18.04
N LYS A 102 9.86 -1.89 17.94
CA LYS A 102 10.70 -3.05 18.27
C LYS A 102 10.54 -3.45 19.74
N SER A 103 10.63 -2.49 20.68
CA SER A 103 10.49 -2.74 22.11
C SER A 103 9.11 -3.29 22.49
N HIS A 104 8.10 -2.98 21.68
CA HIS A 104 6.74 -3.51 21.83
C HIS A 104 6.46 -4.77 21.01
N HIS A 105 7.48 -5.38 20.39
CA HIS A 105 7.35 -6.60 19.56
C HIS A 105 6.33 -6.45 18.42
N LEU A 106 6.29 -5.28 17.80
CA LEU A 106 5.46 -5.01 16.63
C LEU A 106 6.30 -5.12 15.36
N GLU A 107 5.82 -5.87 14.38
CA GLU A 107 6.42 -5.88 13.04
C GLU A 107 6.31 -4.48 12.44
N THR A 108 7.41 -3.98 11.90
CA THR A 108 7.46 -2.67 11.26
C THR A 108 7.65 -2.82 9.76
N GLU A 109 6.82 -2.14 8.98
CA GLU A 109 6.97 -2.03 7.53
C GLU A 109 7.05 -0.54 7.15
N ILE A 110 8.05 -0.15 6.34
CA ILE A 110 8.23 1.24 5.91
C ILE A 110 8.12 1.35 4.39
N PHE A 111 7.24 2.25 3.91
CA PHE A 111 7.21 2.66 2.51
C PHE A 111 8.06 3.91 2.35
N THR A 112 9.06 3.87 1.47
CA THR A 112 10.04 4.96 1.34
C THR A 112 10.44 5.22 -0.10
N ASN A 113 10.75 6.48 -0.40
CA ASN A 113 11.38 6.89 -1.65
C ASN A 113 12.91 6.73 -1.64
N GLY A 114 13.48 6.30 -0.51
CA GLY A 114 14.89 6.00 -0.35
C GLY A 114 15.77 7.16 0.12
N THR A 115 15.25 8.39 0.26
CA THR A 115 16.08 9.57 0.55
C THR A 115 16.88 9.43 1.84
N GLY A 116 16.27 8.94 2.92
CA GLY A 116 16.95 8.77 4.22
C GLY A 116 17.68 7.42 4.38
N ILE A 117 17.66 6.56 3.35
CA ILE A 117 18.24 5.22 3.42
C ILE A 117 19.78 5.28 3.22
N THR A 118 20.47 5.80 4.22
CA THR A 118 21.94 5.82 4.29
C THR A 118 22.49 4.43 4.63
N PRO A 119 23.82 4.18 4.45
CA PRO A 119 24.44 2.92 4.87
C PRO A 119 24.20 2.60 6.35
N ASP A 120 24.29 3.61 7.23
CA ASP A 120 24.06 3.44 8.67
C ASP A 120 22.59 3.11 8.96
N PHE A 121 21.68 3.89 8.42
CA PHE A 121 20.26 3.66 8.63
C PHE A 121 19.78 2.31 8.05
N SER A 122 20.35 1.87 6.92
CA SER A 122 20.07 0.54 6.38
C SER A 122 20.48 -0.58 7.34
N ARG A 123 21.62 -0.44 8.04
CA ARG A 123 22.05 -1.40 9.08
C ARG A 123 21.13 -1.36 10.30
N GLU A 124 20.70 -0.17 10.72
CA GLU A 124 19.74 0.00 11.82
C GLU A 124 18.38 -0.67 11.48
N LEU A 125 17.85 -0.43 10.27
CA LEU A 125 16.63 -1.09 9.78
C LEU A 125 16.76 -2.62 9.81
N ARG A 126 17.91 -3.13 9.32
CA ARG A 126 18.21 -4.57 9.31
C ARG A 126 18.24 -5.15 10.73
N ALA A 127 18.92 -4.48 11.65
CA ALA A 127 19.04 -4.90 13.07
C ALA A 127 17.70 -4.81 13.83
N ALA A 128 16.81 -3.92 13.40
CA ALA A 128 15.47 -3.79 13.96
C ALA A 128 14.45 -4.75 13.31
N GLY A 129 14.84 -5.50 12.26
CA GLY A 129 13.93 -6.40 11.54
C GLY A 129 12.85 -5.67 10.73
N VAL A 130 13.12 -4.42 10.32
CA VAL A 130 12.16 -3.61 9.56
C VAL A 130 12.00 -4.17 8.15
N ARG A 131 10.77 -4.31 7.71
CA ARG A 131 10.40 -4.64 6.33
C ARG A 131 10.45 -3.36 5.49
N VAL A 132 11.16 -3.39 4.38
CA VAL A 132 11.34 -2.19 3.54
C VAL A 132 10.61 -2.36 2.21
N VAL A 133 9.81 -1.36 1.87
CA VAL A 133 9.13 -1.22 0.57
C VAL A 133 9.67 0.05 -0.08
N LEU A 134 10.63 -0.12 -0.99
CA LEU A 134 11.29 0.99 -1.67
C LEU A 134 10.53 1.33 -2.96
N LYS A 135 10.27 2.62 -3.18
CA LYS A 135 9.57 3.10 -4.38
C LYS A 135 10.50 3.11 -5.59
N MET A 136 10.09 2.39 -6.66
CA MET A 136 10.81 2.39 -7.94
C MET A 136 9.82 2.15 -9.08
N ASN A 137 9.76 3.06 -10.07
CA ASN A 137 8.76 3.01 -11.13
C ASN A 137 9.34 2.78 -12.53
N SER A 138 10.65 2.95 -12.72
CA SER A 138 11.29 2.83 -14.03
C SER A 138 12.79 2.54 -13.92
N PHE A 139 13.34 1.85 -14.91
CA PHE A 139 14.78 1.73 -15.13
C PHE A 139 15.36 2.91 -15.91
N ASP A 140 14.53 3.70 -16.57
CA ASP A 140 14.94 4.91 -17.26
C ASP A 140 15.01 6.08 -16.27
N GLU A 141 16.19 6.74 -16.21
CA GLU A 141 16.46 7.84 -15.28
C GLU A 141 15.48 9.01 -15.50
N ALA A 142 15.30 9.41 -16.75
CA ALA A 142 14.46 10.59 -17.06
C ALA A 142 12.99 10.32 -16.71
N ARG A 143 12.51 9.11 -16.98
CA ARG A 143 11.15 8.67 -16.64
C ARG A 143 10.96 8.56 -15.13
N GLN A 144 11.91 7.96 -14.42
CA GLN A 144 11.87 7.86 -12.96
C GLN A 144 11.85 9.24 -12.30
N ASP A 145 12.71 10.15 -12.73
CA ASP A 145 12.79 11.52 -12.23
C ASP A 145 11.49 12.30 -12.52
N ALA A 146 10.95 12.16 -13.72
CA ALA A 146 9.69 12.80 -14.11
C ALA A 146 8.51 12.31 -13.27
N LEU A 147 8.37 10.98 -13.07
CA LEU A 147 7.33 10.39 -12.22
C LEU A 147 7.46 10.82 -10.77
N ALA A 148 8.69 10.88 -10.26
CA ALA A 148 8.99 11.32 -8.89
C ALA A 148 8.86 12.84 -8.69
N GLY A 149 8.79 13.62 -9.78
CA GLY A 149 8.81 15.08 -9.73
C GLY A 149 10.06 15.64 -9.05
N LYS A 150 11.20 14.95 -9.23
CA LYS A 150 12.46 15.24 -8.56
C LYS A 150 13.65 14.82 -9.42
N LYS A 151 14.44 15.79 -9.88
CA LYS A 151 15.70 15.51 -10.56
C LYS A 151 16.65 14.76 -9.63
N GLY A 152 17.24 13.66 -10.12
CA GLY A 152 18.13 12.78 -9.38
C GLY A 152 17.42 11.76 -8.48
N ALA A 153 16.10 11.62 -8.56
CA ALA A 153 15.35 10.60 -7.83
C ALA A 153 15.81 9.19 -8.18
N PHE A 154 16.12 8.94 -9.46
CA PHE A 154 16.68 7.68 -9.92
C PHE A 154 17.93 7.28 -9.13
N HIS A 155 18.90 8.17 -9.00
CA HIS A 155 20.13 7.91 -8.25
C HIS A 155 19.88 7.76 -6.76
N ILE A 156 18.97 8.53 -6.16
CA ILE A 156 18.58 8.39 -4.74
C ILE A 156 18.05 6.98 -4.49
N ILE A 157 17.12 6.51 -5.33
CA ILE A 157 16.49 5.19 -5.21
C ILE A 157 17.53 4.06 -5.40
N HIS A 158 18.39 4.16 -6.42
CA HIS A 158 19.40 3.14 -6.68
C HIS A 158 20.48 3.09 -5.58
N ASN A 159 20.89 4.23 -5.04
CA ASN A 159 21.78 4.28 -3.89
C ASN A 159 21.15 3.65 -2.65
N ALA A 160 19.87 3.96 -2.38
CA ALA A 160 19.12 3.34 -1.31
C ALA A 160 19.04 1.81 -1.45
N LEU A 161 18.75 1.33 -2.65
CA LEU A 161 18.73 -0.10 -2.96
C LEU A 161 20.10 -0.75 -2.72
N GLY A 162 21.19 -0.09 -3.16
CA GLY A 162 22.58 -0.52 -2.91
C GLY A 162 22.89 -0.61 -1.42
N ASN A 163 22.51 0.42 -0.64
CA ASN A 163 22.69 0.45 0.81
C ASN A 163 21.92 -0.67 1.53
N LEU A 164 20.67 -0.92 1.13
CA LEU A 164 19.86 -2.02 1.65
C LEU A 164 20.51 -3.37 1.33
N LYS A 165 20.94 -3.58 0.09
CA LYS A 165 21.64 -4.81 -0.30
C LYS A 165 22.94 -5.01 0.50
N ALA A 166 23.73 -3.97 0.69
CA ALA A 166 24.94 -4.01 1.53
C ALA A 166 24.63 -4.30 3.01
N ALA A 167 23.45 -3.92 3.50
CA ALA A 167 22.99 -4.24 4.86
C ALA A 167 22.38 -5.65 4.99
N GLY A 168 22.30 -6.44 3.90
CA GLY A 168 21.81 -7.82 3.90
C GLY A 168 20.34 -7.99 3.52
N TYR A 169 19.73 -7.03 2.80
CA TYR A 169 18.42 -7.20 2.16
C TYR A 169 18.58 -7.61 0.67
N PRO A 170 17.68 -8.40 0.12
CA PRO A 170 16.69 -9.24 0.81
C PRO A 170 17.34 -10.49 1.39
N ALA A 171 16.76 -11.01 2.47
CA ALA A 171 17.11 -12.31 3.03
C ALA A 171 15.84 -12.99 3.59
N LYS A 172 15.95 -14.24 4.04
CA LYS A 172 14.80 -14.98 4.60
C LYS A 172 14.13 -14.23 5.76
N ASP A 173 14.92 -13.50 6.53
CA ASP A 173 14.52 -12.70 7.70
C ASP A 173 14.62 -11.19 7.45
N ALA A 174 14.82 -10.76 6.20
CA ALA A 174 14.95 -9.36 5.80
C ALA A 174 14.14 -9.09 4.53
N PHE A 175 12.91 -8.66 4.72
CA PHE A 175 11.99 -8.41 3.63
C PHE A 175 12.31 -7.11 2.90
N LEU A 176 12.47 -7.20 1.59
CA LEU A 176 12.62 -6.06 0.70
C LEU A 176 11.63 -6.20 -0.46
N ALA A 177 10.84 -5.17 -0.66
CA ALA A 177 9.96 -5.06 -1.82
C ALA A 177 10.27 -3.80 -2.63
N LEU A 178 9.93 -3.83 -3.91
CA LEU A 178 9.88 -2.65 -4.75
C LEU A 178 8.43 -2.32 -5.09
N SER A 179 8.02 -1.10 -4.71
CA SER A 179 6.69 -0.56 -5.00
C SER A 179 6.72 0.21 -6.30
N THR A 180 5.88 -0.20 -7.24
CA THR A 180 5.74 0.39 -8.57
C THR A 180 4.28 0.74 -8.82
N ILE A 181 4.00 1.98 -9.24
CA ILE A 181 2.69 2.31 -9.78
C ILE A 181 2.59 1.79 -11.22
N ILE A 182 1.41 1.33 -11.58
CA ILE A 182 1.09 0.95 -12.95
C ILE A 182 0.54 2.19 -13.66
N CYS A 183 1.30 2.74 -14.60
CA CYS A 183 0.88 3.92 -15.34
C CYS A 183 1.29 3.84 -16.82
N ARG A 184 0.74 4.77 -17.62
CA ARG A 184 1.01 4.84 -19.08
C ARG A 184 2.48 5.02 -19.39
N GLN A 185 3.19 5.79 -18.57
CA GLN A 185 4.59 6.15 -18.80
C GLN A 185 5.56 4.98 -18.63
N ASN A 186 5.21 3.99 -17.78
CA ASN A 186 6.10 2.84 -17.52
C ASN A 186 5.52 1.50 -18.00
N ARG A 187 4.41 1.52 -18.77
CA ARG A 187 3.73 0.30 -19.19
C ARG A 187 4.66 -0.68 -19.92
N ASP A 188 5.53 -0.17 -20.75
CA ASP A 188 6.50 -0.93 -21.55
C ASP A 188 7.61 -1.60 -20.72
N GLU A 189 7.84 -1.14 -19.50
CA GLU A 189 8.86 -1.68 -18.57
C GLU A 189 8.30 -2.62 -17.51
N LEU A 190 6.97 -2.68 -17.29
CA LEU A 190 6.38 -3.36 -16.13
C LEU A 190 6.75 -4.84 -16.04
N ILE A 191 6.76 -5.57 -17.16
CA ILE A 191 7.16 -6.99 -17.20
C ILE A 191 8.64 -7.13 -16.83
N ASN A 192 9.49 -6.27 -17.37
CA ASN A 192 10.92 -6.30 -17.09
C ASN A 192 11.21 -5.94 -15.63
N LEU A 193 10.54 -4.93 -15.08
CA LEU A 193 10.62 -4.56 -13.66
C LEU A 193 10.19 -5.70 -12.77
N TRP A 194 9.02 -6.30 -13.06
CA TRP A 194 8.49 -7.44 -12.30
C TRP A 194 9.46 -8.61 -12.27
N THR A 195 9.93 -9.01 -13.44
CA THR A 195 10.87 -10.11 -13.62
C THR A 195 12.19 -9.85 -12.90
N TRP A 196 12.74 -8.65 -13.08
CA TRP A 196 13.99 -8.28 -12.41
C TRP A 196 13.87 -8.26 -10.89
N ILE A 197 12.75 -7.77 -10.34
CA ILE A 197 12.49 -7.79 -8.90
C ILE A 197 12.48 -9.23 -8.38
N ARG A 198 11.76 -10.14 -9.06
CA ARG A 198 11.70 -11.54 -8.67
C ARG A 198 13.05 -12.25 -8.80
N ASP A 199 13.78 -12.03 -9.88
CA ASP A 199 15.11 -12.62 -10.10
C ASP A 199 16.13 -12.18 -9.04
N ASN A 200 15.92 -11.01 -8.42
CA ASN A 200 16.72 -10.51 -7.31
C ASN A 200 16.17 -10.90 -5.93
N ASN A 201 15.25 -11.85 -5.83
CA ASN A 201 14.61 -12.31 -4.60
C ASN A 201 13.89 -11.20 -3.81
N MET A 202 13.51 -10.11 -4.46
CA MET A 202 12.69 -9.06 -3.89
C MET A 202 11.20 -9.32 -4.15
N ALA A 203 10.33 -8.72 -3.35
CA ALA A 203 8.89 -8.83 -3.56
C ALA A 203 8.41 -7.68 -4.48
N PRO A 204 7.73 -7.96 -5.60
CA PRO A 204 7.08 -6.91 -6.37
C PRO A 204 5.79 -6.46 -5.69
N TYR A 205 5.62 -5.13 -5.55
CA TYR A 205 4.40 -4.49 -5.05
C TYR A 205 3.88 -3.51 -6.11
N PHE A 206 3.13 -4.03 -7.08
CA PHE A 206 2.59 -3.23 -8.17
C PHE A 206 1.13 -2.90 -7.91
N GLU A 207 0.80 -1.64 -8.01
CA GLU A 207 -0.54 -1.13 -7.71
C GLU A 207 -1.08 -0.19 -8.80
N ILE A 208 -2.38 -0.23 -9.00
CA ILE A 208 -3.09 0.72 -9.85
C ILE A 208 -3.14 2.06 -9.13
N ILE A 209 -2.98 3.15 -9.89
CA ILE A 209 -3.11 4.51 -9.34
C ILE A 209 -4.55 4.71 -8.84
N THR A 210 -4.70 5.02 -7.55
CA THR A 210 -5.96 5.55 -7.05
C THR A 210 -6.06 7.03 -7.43
N PRO A 211 -7.15 7.51 -8.04
CA PRO A 211 -7.31 8.91 -8.46
C PRO A 211 -7.57 9.83 -7.25
N GLN A 212 -6.53 10.05 -6.45
CA GLN A 212 -6.51 10.76 -5.18
C GLN A 212 -5.34 11.72 -5.11
N GLY A 213 -5.46 12.78 -4.34
CA GLY A 213 -4.38 13.75 -4.14
C GLY A 213 -3.89 14.31 -5.47
N GLN A 214 -2.57 14.30 -5.69
CA GLN A 214 -1.97 14.78 -6.94
C GLN A 214 -2.36 13.92 -8.15
N ALA A 215 -2.54 12.61 -7.97
CA ALA A 215 -2.94 11.72 -9.06
C ALA A 215 -4.30 12.09 -9.67
N LYS A 216 -5.23 12.64 -8.88
CA LYS A 216 -6.56 13.06 -9.35
C LYS A 216 -6.49 14.12 -10.48
N ASN A 217 -5.45 14.93 -10.44
CA ASN A 217 -5.25 16.03 -11.40
C ASN A 217 -4.40 15.60 -12.61
N ASN A 218 -3.96 14.34 -12.67
CA ASN A 218 -3.01 13.86 -13.67
C ASN A 218 -3.51 12.60 -14.38
N THR A 219 -4.63 12.75 -15.10
CA THR A 219 -5.27 11.64 -15.83
C THR A 219 -4.41 11.08 -16.97
N SER A 220 -3.37 11.82 -17.41
CA SER A 220 -2.43 11.33 -18.43
C SER A 220 -1.60 10.11 -17.97
N LEU A 221 -1.56 9.85 -16.67
CA LEU A 221 -0.92 8.65 -16.09
C LEU A 221 -1.79 7.40 -16.21
N GLU A 222 -3.10 7.58 -16.33
CA GLU A 222 -4.06 6.47 -16.20
C GLU A 222 -4.00 5.53 -17.41
N LEU A 223 -4.07 4.24 -17.12
CA LEU A 223 -4.42 3.20 -18.07
C LEU A 223 -5.93 2.96 -18.02
N SER A 224 -6.53 2.70 -19.16
CA SER A 224 -7.92 2.24 -19.22
C SER A 224 -8.07 0.86 -18.53
N PRO A 225 -9.29 0.47 -18.10
CA PRO A 225 -9.52 -0.84 -17.54
C PRO A 225 -9.08 -2.00 -18.44
N LEU A 226 -9.21 -1.87 -19.76
CA LEU A 226 -8.76 -2.89 -20.71
C LEU A 226 -7.23 -2.97 -20.79
N GLU A 227 -6.53 -1.82 -20.80
CA GLU A 227 -5.06 -1.80 -20.75
C GLU A 227 -4.54 -2.41 -19.44
N LEU A 228 -5.18 -2.11 -18.31
CA LEU A 228 -4.87 -2.72 -17.01
C LEU A 228 -5.06 -4.24 -17.05
N LYS A 229 -6.17 -4.72 -17.64
CA LYS A 229 -6.41 -6.17 -17.81
C LYS A 229 -5.24 -6.84 -18.52
N VAL A 230 -4.82 -6.29 -19.67
CA VAL A 230 -3.71 -6.84 -20.46
C VAL A 230 -2.44 -6.93 -19.62
N VAL A 231 -2.07 -5.86 -18.93
CA VAL A 231 -0.85 -5.83 -18.08
C VAL A 231 -0.93 -6.90 -16.97
N PHE A 232 -2.09 -7.03 -16.32
CA PHE A 232 -2.27 -8.02 -15.25
C PHE A 232 -2.19 -9.46 -15.78
N GLU A 233 -2.78 -9.73 -16.95
CA GLU A 233 -2.76 -11.04 -17.59
C GLU A 233 -1.35 -11.41 -18.08
N GLU A 234 -0.62 -10.48 -18.69
CA GLU A 234 0.77 -10.67 -19.14
C GLU A 234 1.69 -11.03 -17.97
N ILE A 235 1.62 -10.28 -16.85
CA ILE A 235 2.44 -10.54 -15.68
C ILE A 235 2.00 -11.81 -14.93
N CYS A 236 0.71 -12.12 -14.90
CA CYS A 236 0.21 -13.39 -14.38
C CYS A 236 0.77 -14.58 -15.16
N ALA A 237 0.84 -14.47 -16.48
CA ALA A 237 1.44 -15.51 -17.34
C ALA A 237 2.93 -15.69 -17.02
N VAL A 238 3.69 -14.61 -16.90
CA VAL A 238 5.11 -14.64 -16.50
C VAL A 238 5.31 -15.32 -15.15
N ASP A 239 4.50 -14.98 -14.14
CA ASP A 239 4.58 -15.59 -12.81
C ASP A 239 4.33 -17.09 -12.85
N ARG A 240 3.30 -17.52 -13.60
CA ARG A 240 2.97 -18.93 -13.75
C ARG A 240 4.06 -19.71 -14.50
N GLU A 241 4.51 -19.18 -15.63
CA GLU A 241 5.41 -19.89 -16.54
C GLU A 241 6.86 -19.92 -16.05
N ARG A 242 7.33 -18.81 -15.47
CA ARG A 242 8.73 -18.67 -15.05
C ARG A 242 8.98 -19.00 -13.58
N TYR A 243 8.01 -18.69 -12.72
CA TYR A 243 8.18 -18.82 -11.26
C TYR A 243 7.28 -19.86 -10.62
N GLY A 244 6.31 -20.44 -11.36
CA GLY A 244 5.34 -21.40 -10.82
C GLY A 244 4.39 -20.79 -9.79
N ILE A 245 4.13 -19.47 -9.90
CA ILE A 245 3.27 -18.73 -8.98
C ILE A 245 1.92 -18.47 -9.67
N GLU A 246 0.86 -18.97 -9.07
CA GLU A 246 -0.51 -18.80 -9.58
C GLU A 246 -1.26 -17.75 -8.75
N TRP A 247 -1.94 -16.84 -9.43
CA TRP A 247 -2.86 -15.86 -8.86
C TRP A 247 -3.89 -15.42 -9.90
N ASP A 248 -5.00 -14.89 -9.40
CA ASP A 248 -6.15 -14.46 -10.22
C ASP A 248 -6.03 -12.95 -10.53
N PRO A 249 -5.95 -12.52 -11.81
CA PRO A 249 -5.88 -11.11 -12.14
C PRO A 249 -7.11 -10.32 -11.70
N GLN A 250 -6.89 -9.39 -10.76
CA GLN A 250 -7.93 -8.49 -10.26
C GLN A 250 -7.33 -7.20 -9.70
N PRO A 251 -8.00 -6.03 -9.84
CA PRO A 251 -7.55 -4.80 -9.23
C PRO A 251 -7.71 -4.86 -7.69
N PRO A 252 -7.04 -3.99 -6.91
CA PRO A 252 -6.09 -2.96 -7.36
C PRO A 252 -4.62 -3.40 -7.32
N LEU A 253 -4.31 -4.53 -6.68
CA LEU A 253 -2.94 -5.01 -6.45
C LEU A 253 -2.63 -6.19 -7.36
N MET A 254 -1.47 -6.13 -8.01
CA MET A 254 -0.99 -7.22 -8.84
C MET A 254 -0.47 -8.37 -7.98
N GLY A 255 -0.93 -9.58 -8.27
CA GLY A 255 -0.52 -10.78 -7.53
C GLY A 255 -1.07 -10.89 -6.11
N ASN A 256 -1.97 -9.99 -5.69
CA ASN A 256 -2.54 -10.01 -4.35
C ASN A 256 -3.99 -9.52 -4.32
N GLN A 257 -4.70 -9.86 -3.25
CA GLN A 257 -6.06 -9.38 -2.96
C GLN A 257 -6.00 -8.31 -1.86
N CYS A 258 -6.53 -7.14 -2.14
CA CYS A 258 -6.67 -6.12 -1.10
C CYS A 258 -7.90 -6.40 -0.23
N MET A 259 -7.67 -6.67 1.06
CA MET A 259 -8.73 -6.87 2.07
C MET A 259 -8.55 -5.97 3.29
N ARG A 260 -7.77 -4.90 3.17
CA ARG A 260 -7.29 -4.09 4.30
C ARG A 260 -8.38 -3.56 5.22
N HIS A 261 -9.51 -3.07 4.69
CA HIS A 261 -10.58 -2.55 5.52
C HIS A 261 -11.24 -3.59 6.45
N GLN A 262 -10.95 -4.88 6.27
CA GLN A 262 -11.48 -5.93 7.15
C GLN A 262 -10.66 -6.08 8.43
N PHE A 263 -9.35 -5.79 8.37
CA PHE A 263 -8.42 -6.07 9.46
C PHE A 263 -7.41 -4.94 9.74
N SER A 264 -7.53 -3.81 9.05
CA SER A 264 -6.62 -2.68 9.19
C SER A 264 -7.40 -1.36 9.18
N CYS A 265 -6.73 -0.29 9.60
CA CYS A 265 -7.16 1.09 9.42
C CYS A 265 -5.94 1.97 9.16
N THR A 266 -6.17 3.19 8.68
CA THR A 266 -5.13 4.20 8.49
C THR A 266 -5.35 5.35 9.47
N VAL A 267 -4.31 5.78 10.16
CA VAL A 267 -4.29 7.00 10.97
C VAL A 267 -3.47 8.04 10.23
N THR A 268 -4.08 9.16 9.90
CA THR A 268 -3.40 10.26 9.19
C THR A 268 -2.48 11.04 10.12
N SER A 269 -1.58 11.85 9.55
CA SER A 269 -0.64 12.69 10.32
C SER A 269 -1.31 13.66 11.27
N ILE A 270 -2.60 13.96 11.11
CA ILE A 270 -3.40 14.83 11.99
C ILE A 270 -4.40 14.06 12.88
N GLY A 271 -4.24 12.75 12.98
CA GLY A 271 -5.02 11.89 13.86
C GLY A 271 -6.37 11.42 13.33
N ASN A 272 -6.75 11.76 12.10
CA ASN A 272 -7.96 11.21 11.49
C ASN A 272 -7.81 9.72 11.23
N VAL A 273 -8.83 8.95 11.59
CA VAL A 273 -8.90 7.51 11.27
C VAL A 273 -9.68 7.31 9.97
N GLN A 274 -9.14 6.49 9.10
CA GLN A 274 -9.72 6.15 7.79
C GLN A 274 -9.79 4.63 7.63
N PRO A 275 -10.76 4.08 6.87
CA PRO A 275 -10.82 2.65 6.58
C PRO A 275 -9.60 2.11 5.81
N CYS A 276 -9.04 2.91 4.94
CA CYS A 276 -7.76 2.70 4.24
C CYS A 276 -7.27 4.03 3.67
N VAL A 277 -6.01 4.09 3.27
CA VAL A 277 -5.38 5.30 2.69
C VAL A 277 -6.12 5.86 1.48
N GLY A 278 -6.81 5.03 0.69
CA GLY A 278 -7.58 5.45 -0.49
C GLY A 278 -8.96 6.06 -0.17
N ILE A 279 -9.46 5.93 1.06
CA ILE A 279 -10.75 6.49 1.48
C ILE A 279 -10.46 7.69 2.39
N THR A 280 -10.46 8.90 1.83
CA THR A 280 -10.14 10.14 2.56
C THR A 280 -11.23 10.59 3.54
N LYS A 281 -12.35 9.89 3.62
CA LYS A 281 -13.40 10.15 4.61
C LYS A 281 -12.92 9.71 6.00
N SER A 282 -12.79 10.67 6.92
CA SER A 282 -12.54 10.37 8.33
C SER A 282 -13.75 9.68 8.96
N ILE A 283 -13.48 8.67 9.78
CA ILE A 283 -14.48 7.96 10.61
C ILE A 283 -14.36 8.32 12.09
N GLY A 284 -13.47 9.23 12.44
CA GLY A 284 -13.20 9.77 13.77
C GLY A 284 -11.78 10.29 13.85
N ASN A 285 -11.42 10.92 15.00
CA ASN A 285 -10.09 11.43 15.26
C ASN A 285 -9.59 10.92 16.62
N ILE A 286 -8.34 10.45 16.67
CA ILE A 286 -7.76 9.85 17.89
C ILE A 286 -7.55 10.84 19.04
N ARG A 287 -7.54 12.15 18.76
CA ARG A 287 -7.51 13.20 19.79
C ARG A 287 -8.84 13.41 20.49
N GLU A 288 -9.94 12.98 19.87
CA GLU A 288 -11.30 13.15 20.38
C GLU A 288 -11.83 11.86 21.01
N THR A 289 -11.47 10.71 20.41
CA THR A 289 -12.08 9.44 20.76
C THR A 289 -11.04 8.33 20.63
N ARG A 290 -11.06 7.34 21.52
CA ARG A 290 -10.15 6.20 21.47
C ARG A 290 -10.35 5.39 20.18
N LEU A 291 -9.25 4.88 19.63
CA LEU A 291 -9.25 4.10 18.39
C LEU A 291 -10.27 2.94 18.41
N LYS A 292 -10.40 2.27 19.56
CA LYS A 292 -11.39 1.19 19.74
C LYS A 292 -12.81 1.67 19.47
N ASP A 293 -13.17 2.79 20.08
CA ASP A 293 -14.55 3.31 20.00
C ASP A 293 -14.85 3.84 18.59
N ILE A 294 -13.87 4.45 17.92
CA ILE A 294 -13.97 4.86 16.53
C ILE A 294 -14.27 3.65 15.63
N LEU A 295 -13.50 2.57 15.76
CA LEU A 295 -13.65 1.37 14.93
C LEU A 295 -14.95 0.62 15.21
N ASP A 296 -15.35 0.51 16.47
CA ASP A 296 -16.55 -0.23 16.87
C ASP A 296 -17.84 0.49 16.45
N HIS A 297 -17.86 1.82 16.49
CA HIS A 297 -19.06 2.61 16.19
C HIS A 297 -19.13 3.11 14.74
N SER A 298 -18.06 2.95 13.93
CA SER A 298 -18.08 3.41 12.55
C SER A 298 -19.12 2.67 11.69
N ARG A 299 -20.06 3.46 11.15
CA ARG A 299 -21.04 2.99 10.17
C ARG A 299 -20.33 2.54 8.88
N GLU A 300 -19.36 3.30 8.44
CA GLU A 300 -18.58 3.06 7.21
C GLU A 300 -17.87 1.70 7.26
N LEU A 301 -17.18 1.40 8.37
CA LEU A 301 -16.52 0.11 8.54
C LEU A 301 -17.51 -1.04 8.60
N ARG A 302 -18.64 -0.88 9.27
CA ARG A 302 -19.69 -1.93 9.27
C ARG A 302 -20.19 -2.22 7.86
N LEU A 303 -20.42 -1.19 7.05
CA LEU A 303 -20.85 -1.35 5.66
C LEU A 303 -19.78 -2.04 4.82
N LEU A 304 -18.51 -1.64 4.96
CA LEU A 304 -17.39 -2.24 4.25
C LEU A 304 -17.14 -3.70 4.65
N LYS A 305 -17.21 -4.02 5.94
CA LYS A 305 -17.09 -5.41 6.43
C LYS A 305 -18.20 -6.31 5.92
N ASN A 306 -19.40 -5.76 5.68
CA ASN A 306 -20.54 -6.46 5.10
C ASN A 306 -20.67 -6.25 3.58
N HIS A 307 -19.56 -6.05 2.87
CA HIS A 307 -19.52 -5.68 1.46
C HIS A 307 -20.39 -6.56 0.55
N ARG A 308 -20.44 -7.86 0.80
CA ARG A 308 -21.29 -8.79 0.02
C ARG A 308 -22.75 -8.37 -0.07
N GLN A 309 -23.26 -7.70 0.97
CA GLN A 309 -24.65 -7.25 1.04
C GLN A 309 -24.82 -5.77 0.74
N THR A 310 -23.79 -4.95 1.03
CA THR A 310 -23.88 -3.49 1.03
C THR A 310 -23.33 -2.84 -0.23
N ILE A 311 -22.38 -3.49 -0.90
CA ILE A 311 -21.78 -2.99 -2.14
C ILE A 311 -22.84 -2.86 -3.24
N LYS A 312 -22.68 -1.88 -4.11
CA LYS A 312 -23.65 -1.52 -5.14
C LYS A 312 -23.14 -1.86 -6.54
N GLY A 313 -24.06 -1.78 -7.52
CA GLY A 313 -23.76 -1.93 -8.94
C GLY A 313 -23.16 -3.29 -9.28
N TYR A 314 -22.32 -3.34 -10.31
CA TYR A 314 -21.77 -4.58 -10.84
C TYR A 314 -20.98 -5.39 -9.81
N CYS A 315 -20.21 -4.74 -8.92
CA CYS A 315 -19.46 -5.44 -7.89
C CYS A 315 -20.33 -6.33 -6.98
N ARG A 316 -21.61 -5.98 -6.78
CA ARG A 316 -22.54 -6.77 -5.97
C ARG A 316 -22.89 -8.10 -6.63
N THR A 317 -23.05 -8.12 -7.94
CA THR A 317 -23.46 -9.29 -8.72
C THR A 317 -22.29 -10.00 -9.40
N CYS A 318 -21.07 -9.51 -9.20
CA CYS A 318 -19.87 -10.07 -9.77
C CYS A 318 -19.61 -11.48 -9.21
N GLU A 319 -19.21 -12.40 -10.09
CA GLU A 319 -18.81 -13.78 -9.71
C GLU A 319 -17.70 -13.86 -8.64
N LYS A 320 -16.91 -12.78 -8.47
CA LYS A 320 -15.84 -12.66 -7.48
C LYS A 320 -16.28 -11.98 -6.17
N ASN A 321 -17.55 -11.64 -5.99
CA ASN A 321 -18.03 -10.88 -4.82
C ASN A 321 -17.73 -11.53 -3.48
N ASP A 322 -17.59 -12.84 -3.42
CA ASP A 322 -17.25 -13.59 -2.20
C ASP A 322 -15.79 -13.42 -1.76
N ILE A 323 -14.89 -13.08 -2.68
CA ILE A 323 -13.46 -12.92 -2.42
C ILE A 323 -12.91 -11.53 -2.76
N CYS A 324 -13.69 -10.69 -3.47
CA CYS A 324 -13.28 -9.38 -3.93
C CYS A 324 -14.39 -8.37 -3.71
N TYR A 325 -14.03 -7.20 -3.27
CA TYR A 325 -14.97 -6.06 -3.12
C TYR A 325 -14.61 -4.86 -4.02
N GLY A 326 -13.68 -5.04 -4.96
CA GLY A 326 -13.08 -3.97 -5.78
C GLY A 326 -12.26 -2.97 -4.96
N CYS A 327 -11.64 -2.00 -5.59
CA CYS A 327 -10.95 -0.94 -4.88
C CYS A 327 -11.95 0.06 -4.28
N ARG A 328 -12.12 0.05 -2.96
CA ARG A 328 -13.04 0.97 -2.26
C ARG A 328 -12.52 2.40 -2.27
N GLY A 329 -11.18 2.57 -2.29
CA GLY A 329 -10.54 3.87 -2.47
C GLY A 329 -10.90 4.47 -3.83
N ALA A 330 -10.69 3.75 -4.92
CA ALA A 330 -11.05 4.22 -6.27
C ALA A 330 -12.55 4.50 -6.39
N ALA A 331 -13.41 3.62 -5.86
CA ALA A 331 -14.85 3.84 -5.84
C ALA A 331 -15.19 5.17 -5.14
N PHE A 332 -14.66 5.40 -3.95
CA PHE A 332 -14.89 6.63 -3.18
C PHE A 332 -14.36 7.88 -3.90
N GLN A 333 -13.12 7.83 -4.40
CA GLN A 333 -12.48 9.00 -5.03
C GLN A 333 -13.17 9.44 -6.32
N VAL A 334 -13.71 8.49 -7.09
CA VAL A 334 -14.37 8.79 -8.37
C VAL A 334 -15.85 9.15 -8.18
N THR A 335 -16.55 8.48 -7.26
CA THR A 335 -18.03 8.60 -7.16
C THR A 335 -18.50 9.30 -5.88
N GLY A 336 -17.66 9.51 -4.88
CA GLY A 336 -18.03 9.95 -3.55
C GLY A 336 -18.72 8.86 -2.69
N ASP A 337 -18.98 7.68 -3.25
CA ASP A 337 -19.63 6.57 -2.56
C ASP A 337 -18.67 5.38 -2.39
N LEU A 338 -18.28 5.10 -1.17
CA LEU A 338 -17.39 3.99 -0.85
C LEU A 338 -17.98 2.60 -1.15
N LEU A 339 -19.28 2.52 -1.42
CA LEU A 339 -20.00 1.29 -1.77
C LEU A 339 -20.27 1.15 -3.27
N ALA A 340 -19.94 2.14 -4.08
CA ALA A 340 -20.09 2.06 -5.53
C ALA A 340 -19.24 0.95 -6.15
N SER A 341 -19.53 0.54 -7.37
CA SER A 341 -18.67 -0.37 -8.13
C SER A 341 -17.31 0.25 -8.37
N ASP A 342 -16.27 -0.60 -8.39
CA ASP A 342 -14.90 -0.17 -8.70
C ASP A 342 -14.82 0.37 -10.14
N PRO A 343 -14.46 1.66 -10.32
CA PRO A 343 -14.39 2.29 -11.64
C PRO A 343 -13.18 1.87 -12.47
N LEU A 344 -12.19 1.21 -11.86
CA LEU A 344 -10.96 0.75 -12.53
C LEU A 344 -11.02 -0.73 -12.90
N CYS A 345 -12.09 -1.44 -12.48
CA CYS A 345 -12.21 -2.86 -12.73
C CYS A 345 -12.66 -3.17 -14.16
N TRP A 346 -11.87 -3.95 -14.89
CA TRP A 346 -12.19 -4.42 -16.25
C TRP A 346 -13.31 -5.46 -16.32
N ARG A 347 -13.70 -6.06 -15.20
CA ARG A 347 -14.85 -6.99 -15.15
C ARG A 347 -16.18 -6.24 -15.19
N ASN A 348 -16.21 -4.95 -14.81
CA ASN A 348 -17.41 -4.14 -14.87
C ASN A 348 -17.66 -3.64 -16.31
N PRO A 349 -18.72 -4.08 -16.99
CA PRO A 349 -19.02 -3.69 -18.37
C PRO A 349 -19.20 -2.17 -18.56
N ASP A 350 -19.65 -1.46 -17.52
CA ASP A 350 -19.82 -0.01 -17.59
C ASP A 350 -18.48 0.75 -17.72
N ASN A 351 -17.40 0.17 -17.23
CA ASN A 351 -16.07 0.74 -17.33
C ASN A 351 -15.43 0.55 -18.73
N LEU A 352 -16.02 -0.30 -19.58
CA LEU A 352 -15.51 -0.62 -20.91
C LEU A 352 -16.18 0.25 -21.99
N LYS A 353 -17.18 1.02 -21.62
CA LYS A 353 -17.85 1.97 -22.55
C LYS A 353 -16.96 3.19 -22.75
N PRO A 354 -16.94 3.77 -23.98
CA PRO A 354 -16.26 5.04 -24.19
C PRO A 354 -16.77 6.09 -23.19
N LYS A 355 -15.89 6.79 -22.55
CA LYS A 355 -16.27 7.99 -21.77
C LYS A 355 -16.69 9.04 -22.82
N ILE A 356 -18.00 9.32 -22.92
CA ILE A 356 -18.59 10.34 -23.80
C ILE A 356 -18.15 11.72 -23.32
#